data_654c1d1f47ad8ac5746d86ccc96725d8
#
_entry.id   654c1d1f47ad8ac5746d86ccc96725d8
#
_cell.length_a   1.000
_cell.length_b   1.000
_cell.length_c   1.000
_cell.angle_alpha   90.00
_cell.angle_beta   90.00
_cell.angle_gamma   90.00
#
_symmetry.space_group_name_H-M   'P 1'
#
loop_
_entity.id
_entity.type
_entity.pdbx_description
1 polymer ?
#
loop_
_entity_poly.entity_id
_entity_poly.type
_entity_poly.pdbx_seq_one_letter_code
_entity_poly.pdbx_strand_id
1 'polypeptide(L)'
;GGRQIDIAPSPLQILPEVRKKLGPKFPIIIDSGFYSGQDICKGLMLGADFIMTGRPFIIGLAALGDKGANHVHDILKDELSNVMEQICAKNIKELKSQKVVLEESFNLKNFNLN
;
A
#
# COMPACT_ATOMS: atom_id res chain seq x y z
N GLY A 1 -9.95 5.17 -7.49
CA GLY A 1 -10.40 5.05 -6.13
C GLY A 1 -11.89 4.86 -5.99
N GLY A 2 -12.34 4.27 -4.89
CA GLY A 2 -13.72 3.88 -4.63
C GLY A 2 -14.71 5.03 -4.36
N ARG A 3 -14.49 6.22 -4.88
CA ARG A 3 -15.38 7.37 -4.65
C ARG A 3 -16.68 7.32 -5.43
N GLN A 4 -16.67 6.60 -6.54
CA GLN A 4 -17.83 6.51 -7.44
C GLN A 4 -18.46 5.10 -7.44
N ILE A 5 -17.68 4.07 -7.12
CA ILE A 5 -18.12 2.67 -7.16
C ILE A 5 -17.56 1.95 -5.93
N ASP A 6 -18.43 1.50 -5.03
CA ASP A 6 -18.03 0.78 -3.80
C ASP A 6 -17.66 -0.70 -4.06
N ILE A 7 -18.16 -1.28 -5.13
CA ILE A 7 -17.96 -2.69 -5.47
C ILE A 7 -16.66 -2.99 -6.23
N ALA A 8 -15.87 -1.97 -6.57
CA ALA A 8 -14.62 -2.17 -7.27
C ALA A 8 -13.58 -2.86 -6.34
N PRO A 9 -12.79 -3.81 -6.85
CA PRO A 9 -11.71 -4.40 -6.07
C PRO A 9 -10.68 -3.32 -5.69
N SER A 10 -10.05 -3.48 -4.53
CA SER A 10 -8.98 -2.56 -4.14
C SER A 10 -7.77 -2.70 -5.06
N PRO A 11 -7.02 -1.62 -5.31
CA PRO A 11 -5.79 -1.71 -6.11
C PRO A 11 -4.79 -2.74 -5.58
N LEU A 12 -4.69 -2.92 -4.27
CA LEU A 12 -3.82 -3.93 -3.66
C LEU A 12 -4.21 -5.37 -4.04
N GLN A 13 -5.51 -5.63 -4.22
CA GLN A 13 -5.99 -6.98 -4.60
C GLN A 13 -5.60 -7.36 -6.02
N ILE A 14 -5.56 -6.39 -6.94
CA ILE A 14 -5.24 -6.65 -8.35
C ILE A 14 -3.74 -6.47 -8.68
N LEU A 15 -2.99 -5.79 -7.82
CA LEU A 15 -1.59 -5.44 -8.05
C LEU A 15 -0.70 -6.65 -8.39
N PRO A 16 -0.78 -7.80 -7.68
CA PRO A 16 0.05 -8.96 -8.00
C PRO A 16 -0.15 -9.48 -9.43
N GLU A 17 -1.40 -9.50 -9.90
CA GLU A 17 -1.71 -9.93 -11.27
C GLU A 17 -1.21 -8.92 -12.31
N VAL A 18 -1.38 -7.62 -12.04
CA VAL A 18 -0.86 -6.54 -12.89
C VAL A 18 0.65 -6.64 -13.00
N ARG A 19 1.36 -6.79 -11.86
CA ARG A 19 2.81 -6.98 -11.84
C ARG A 19 3.23 -8.21 -12.63
N LYS A 20 2.54 -9.33 -12.48
CA LYS A 20 2.81 -10.56 -13.24
C LYS A 20 2.68 -10.35 -14.75
N LYS A 21 1.65 -9.62 -15.18
CA LYS A 21 1.40 -9.35 -16.61
C LYS A 21 2.39 -8.37 -17.22
N LEU A 22 2.75 -7.31 -16.49
CA LEU A 22 3.64 -6.26 -16.99
C LEU A 22 5.13 -6.61 -16.86
N GLY A 23 5.45 -7.60 -16.04
CA GLY A 23 6.83 -8.00 -15.76
C GLY A 23 7.55 -7.08 -14.76
N PRO A 24 8.77 -7.47 -14.34
CA PRO A 24 9.47 -6.84 -13.21
C PRO A 24 10.05 -5.45 -13.53
N LYS A 25 10.20 -5.11 -14.80
CA LYS A 25 10.85 -3.85 -15.23
C LYS A 25 9.88 -2.71 -15.50
N PHE A 26 8.58 -3.00 -15.65
CA PHE A 26 7.60 -1.96 -15.94
C PHE A 26 7.28 -1.16 -14.67
N PRO A 27 7.42 0.18 -14.66
CA PRO A 27 7.15 0.98 -13.47
C PRO A 27 5.65 1.00 -13.17
N ILE A 28 5.29 0.68 -11.92
CA ILE A 28 3.91 0.71 -11.45
C ILE A 28 3.78 1.70 -10.31
N ILE A 29 2.90 2.67 -10.51
CA ILE A 29 2.44 3.59 -9.47
C ILE A 29 1.06 3.11 -9.03
N ILE A 30 0.84 2.94 -7.73
CA ILE A 30 -0.45 2.56 -7.18
C ILE A 30 -1.03 3.70 -6.34
N ASP A 31 -2.32 3.92 -6.46
CA ASP A 31 -3.09 4.92 -5.72
C ASP A 31 -4.35 4.28 -5.13
N SER A 32 -4.95 4.93 -4.17
CA SER A 32 -6.19 4.57 -3.48
C SER A 32 -6.04 3.63 -2.28
N GLY A 33 -6.46 4.14 -1.14
CA GLY A 33 -6.58 3.37 0.11
C GLY A 33 -5.31 3.30 0.93
N PHE A 34 -4.29 4.09 0.61
CA PHE A 34 -3.05 4.15 1.40
C PHE A 34 -3.13 5.25 2.45
N TYR A 35 -3.16 4.86 3.72
CA TYR A 35 -3.30 5.76 4.86
C TYR A 35 -2.15 5.67 5.86
N SER A 36 -1.36 4.60 5.80
CA SER A 36 -0.32 4.31 6.78
C SER A 36 0.96 3.81 6.11
N GLY A 37 2.07 3.83 6.87
CA GLY A 37 3.31 3.20 6.45
C GLY A 37 3.19 1.69 6.23
N GLN A 38 2.27 1.02 6.94
CA GLN A 38 1.97 -0.39 6.70
C GLN A 38 1.33 -0.64 5.34
N ASP A 39 0.42 0.24 4.92
CA ASP A 39 -0.21 0.13 3.59
C ASP A 39 0.82 0.36 2.50
N ILE A 40 1.71 1.34 2.67
CA ILE A 40 2.83 1.62 1.77
C ILE A 40 3.73 0.37 1.66
N CYS A 41 4.08 -0.23 2.79
CA CYS A 41 4.87 -1.45 2.84
C CYS A 41 4.22 -2.57 2.02
N LYS A 42 2.92 -2.85 2.24
CA LYS A 42 2.16 -3.86 1.48
C LYS A 42 2.18 -3.59 -0.03
N GLY A 43 1.96 -2.33 -0.43
CA GLY A 43 1.99 -1.95 -1.85
C GLY A 43 3.34 -2.22 -2.50
N LEU A 44 4.44 -1.86 -1.82
CA LEU A 44 5.79 -2.10 -2.31
C LEU A 44 6.13 -3.60 -2.40
N MET A 45 5.75 -4.38 -1.39
CA MET A 45 5.97 -5.83 -1.36
C MET A 45 5.17 -6.57 -2.43
N LEU A 46 3.97 -6.10 -2.75
CA LEU A 46 3.11 -6.69 -3.78
C LEU A 46 3.48 -6.26 -5.21
N GLY A 47 4.47 -5.38 -5.36
CA GLY A 47 5.06 -5.09 -6.64
C GLY A 47 4.90 -3.67 -7.16
N ALA A 48 4.37 -2.73 -6.40
CA ALA A 48 4.43 -1.31 -6.75
C ALA A 48 5.86 -0.77 -6.68
N ASP A 49 6.14 0.22 -7.50
CA ASP A 49 7.41 0.97 -7.46
C ASP A 49 7.23 2.30 -6.71
N PHE A 50 6.03 2.89 -6.83
CA PHE A 50 5.65 4.12 -6.13
C PHE A 50 4.23 4.00 -5.59
N ILE A 51 4.01 4.68 -4.46
CA ILE A 51 2.72 4.76 -3.80
C ILE A 51 2.24 6.20 -3.84
N MET A 52 1.00 6.42 -4.25
CA MET A 52 0.32 7.70 -4.13
C MET A 52 -0.68 7.65 -2.97
N THR A 53 -0.75 8.75 -2.24
CA THR A 53 -1.71 8.91 -1.15
C THR A 53 -2.30 10.32 -1.19
N GLY A 54 -3.59 10.44 -1.01
CA GLY A 54 -4.32 11.71 -1.14
C GLY A 54 -4.86 12.23 0.18
N ARG A 55 -5.87 11.54 0.72
CA ARG A 55 -6.61 12.01 1.91
C ARG A 55 -5.76 12.31 3.14
N PRO A 56 -4.72 11.55 3.51
CA PRO A 56 -3.83 11.92 4.61
C PRO A 56 -3.23 13.32 4.45
N PHE A 57 -2.80 13.69 3.25
CA PHE A 57 -2.25 15.03 3.00
C PHE A 57 -3.30 16.13 3.07
N ILE A 58 -4.53 15.86 2.58
CA ILE A 58 -5.64 16.82 2.72
C ILE A 58 -5.99 17.05 4.19
N ILE A 59 -6.02 15.99 4.99
CA ILE A 59 -6.27 16.06 6.44
C ILE A 59 -5.14 16.83 7.14
N GLY A 60 -3.89 16.53 6.79
CA GLY A 60 -2.73 17.25 7.33
C GLY A 60 -2.76 18.73 7.01
N LEU A 61 -3.09 19.10 5.78
CA LEU A 61 -3.25 20.49 5.36
C LEU A 61 -4.37 21.19 6.14
N ALA A 62 -5.51 20.54 6.30
CA ALA A 62 -6.64 21.08 7.05
C ALA A 62 -6.31 21.30 8.54
N ALA A 63 -5.51 20.42 9.14
CA ALA A 63 -5.14 20.48 10.55
C ALA A 63 -4.00 21.46 10.85
N LEU A 64 -2.99 21.57 9.98
CA LEU A 64 -1.72 22.23 10.25
C LEU A 64 -1.31 23.27 9.20
N GLY A 65 -2.18 23.54 8.20
CA GLY A 65 -1.87 24.47 7.12
C GLY A 65 -0.60 24.05 6.36
N ASP A 66 0.25 25.00 6.05
CA ASP A 66 1.46 24.79 5.24
C ASP A 66 2.43 23.72 5.77
N LYS A 67 2.37 23.46 7.07
CA LYS A 67 3.20 22.44 7.73
C LYS A 67 2.62 21.04 7.59
N GLY A 68 1.36 20.91 7.20
CA GLY A 68 0.63 19.65 7.21
C GLY A 68 1.20 18.59 6.27
N ALA A 69 1.64 19.00 5.09
CA ALA A 69 2.20 18.06 4.12
C ALA A 69 3.49 17.40 4.62
N ASN A 70 4.42 18.18 5.15
CA ASN A 70 5.67 17.66 5.72
C ASN A 70 5.41 16.76 6.93
N HIS A 71 4.48 17.17 7.81
CA HIS A 71 4.12 16.39 8.98
C HIS A 71 3.55 15.00 8.61
N VAL A 72 2.64 14.95 7.65
CA VAL A 72 2.08 13.68 7.15
C VAL A 72 3.16 12.82 6.48
N HIS A 73 4.04 13.43 5.67
CA HIS A 73 5.16 12.72 5.08
C HIS A 73 6.04 12.06 6.15
N ASP A 74 6.39 12.79 7.19
CA ASP A 74 7.24 12.28 8.27
C ASP A 74 6.55 11.13 9.03
N ILE A 75 5.25 11.24 9.34
CA ILE A 75 4.48 10.15 9.94
C ILE A 75 4.53 8.90 9.06
N LEU A 76 4.20 9.01 7.78
CA LEU A 76 4.17 7.87 6.87
C LEU A 76 5.55 7.22 6.71
N LYS A 77 6.60 8.03 6.67
CA LYS A 77 7.99 7.58 6.60
C LYS A 77 8.41 6.83 7.86
N ASP A 78 8.09 7.37 9.04
CA ASP A 78 8.43 6.75 10.32
C ASP A 78 7.67 5.43 10.50
N GLU A 79 6.38 5.39 10.17
CA GLU A 79 5.60 4.16 10.18
C GLU A 79 6.18 3.10 9.23
N LEU A 80 6.55 3.49 8.00
CA LEU A 80 7.18 2.57 7.04
C LEU A 80 8.52 2.05 7.58
N SER A 81 9.35 2.93 8.15
CA SER A 81 10.63 2.55 8.75
C SER A 81 10.42 1.53 9.87
N ASN A 82 9.48 1.78 10.77
CA ASN A 82 9.15 0.87 11.86
C ASN A 82 8.73 -0.52 11.35
N VAL A 83 7.88 -0.59 10.32
CA VAL A 83 7.48 -1.87 9.72
C VAL A 83 8.68 -2.57 9.09
N MET A 84 9.52 -1.85 8.35
CA MET A 84 10.72 -2.41 7.73
C MET A 84 11.70 -2.96 8.77
N GLU A 85 11.86 -2.31 9.91
CA GLU A 85 12.66 -2.79 11.03
C GLU A 85 12.11 -4.10 11.60
N GLN A 86 10.80 -4.19 11.80
CA GLN A 86 10.14 -5.41 12.32
C GLN A 86 10.32 -6.62 11.41
N ILE A 87 10.40 -6.43 10.10
CA ILE A 87 10.61 -7.51 9.12
C ILE A 87 12.06 -7.62 8.66
N CYS A 88 13.00 -6.93 9.32
CA CYS A 88 14.43 -6.95 9.04
C CYS A 88 14.80 -6.55 7.59
N ALA A 89 14.05 -5.64 6.98
CA ALA A 89 14.36 -5.10 5.66
C ALA A 89 15.10 -3.76 5.78
N LYS A 90 16.36 -3.71 5.39
CA LYS A 90 17.22 -2.52 5.53
C LYS A 90 16.97 -1.45 4.46
N ASN A 91 16.35 -1.82 3.37
CA ASN A 91 16.06 -0.93 2.23
C ASN A 91 14.89 -1.47 1.41
N ILE A 92 14.39 -0.64 0.48
CA ILE A 92 13.23 -0.99 -0.36
C ILE A 92 13.49 -2.24 -1.23
N LYS A 93 14.71 -2.46 -1.68
CA LYS A 93 15.06 -3.65 -2.46
C LYS A 93 14.92 -4.93 -1.62
N GLU A 94 15.41 -4.92 -0.40
CA GLU A 94 15.22 -6.01 0.55
C GLU A 94 13.75 -6.20 0.92
N LEU A 95 13.02 -5.09 1.15
CA LEU A 95 11.58 -5.12 1.39
C LEU A 95 10.83 -5.84 0.26
N LYS A 96 11.09 -5.48 -0.99
CA LYS A 96 10.45 -6.09 -2.17
C LYS A 96 10.82 -7.56 -2.37
N SER A 97 11.91 -8.04 -1.77
CA SER A 97 12.34 -9.44 -1.82
C SER A 97 11.74 -10.32 -0.73
N GLN A 98 11.06 -9.72 0.26
CA GLN A 98 10.42 -10.47 1.34
C GLN A 98 9.26 -11.33 0.83
N LYS A 99 9.09 -12.49 1.45
CA LYS A 99 7.99 -13.39 1.12
C LYS A 99 6.69 -12.84 1.68
N VAL A 100 5.73 -12.57 0.82
CA VAL A 100 4.37 -12.22 1.22
C VAL A 100 3.54 -13.48 1.32
N VAL A 101 2.91 -13.69 2.47
CA VAL A 101 1.89 -14.71 2.63
C VAL A 101 0.53 -14.03 2.41
N LEU A 102 -0.12 -14.37 1.32
CA LEU A 102 -1.51 -13.97 1.10
C LEU A 102 -2.39 -14.93 1.88
N GLU A 103 -3.26 -14.38 2.71
CA GLU A 103 -4.23 -15.16 3.46
C GLU A 103 -5.28 -15.73 2.48
N GLU A 104 -5.08 -16.96 2.04
CA GLU A 104 -6.07 -17.69 1.22
C GLU A 104 -7.36 -17.99 1.99
N SER A 105 -7.33 -17.86 3.32
CA SER A 105 -8.47 -18.07 4.22
C SER A 105 -9.64 -17.10 4.02
N PHE A 106 -9.43 -15.97 3.34
CA PHE A 106 -10.50 -15.06 2.92
C PHE A 106 -11.13 -15.44 1.58
N ASN A 107 -10.98 -16.68 1.14
CA ASN A 107 -11.74 -17.18 0.02
C ASN A 107 -13.17 -17.44 0.49
N LEU A 108 -14.12 -16.60 0.07
CA LEU A 108 -15.54 -16.75 0.35
C LEU A 108 -16.11 -18.16 0.04
N LYS A 109 -15.38 -18.95 -0.75
CA LYS A 109 -15.69 -20.36 -1.00
C LYS A 109 -15.48 -21.28 0.21
N ASN A 110 -14.72 -20.83 1.21
CA ASN A 110 -14.53 -21.59 2.45
C ASN A 110 -15.59 -21.29 3.53
N PHE A 111 -16.39 -20.24 3.30
CA PHE A 111 -17.57 -19.98 4.08
C PHE A 111 -18.74 -20.62 3.35
N ASN A 112 -19.14 -21.85 3.76
CA ASN A 112 -20.41 -22.44 3.39
C ASN A 112 -21.54 -21.57 3.97
N LEU A 113 -21.88 -20.49 3.29
CA LEU A 113 -23.11 -19.77 3.48
C LEU A 113 -24.21 -20.52 2.69
N ASN A 114 -24.64 -21.64 3.29
CA ASN A 114 -25.91 -22.24 2.91
C ASN A 114 -27.05 -21.48 3.58
#